data_9e97287589e3a71953ddfe9bd1b6f6f4
#
_entry.id   9e97287589e3a71953ddfe9bd1b6f6f4
#
_cell.length_a   1.000
_cell.length_b   1.000
_cell.length_c   1.000
_cell.angle_alpha   90.00
_cell.angle_beta   90.00
_cell.angle_gamma   90.00
#
_symmetry.space_group_name_H-M   'P 1'
#
loop_
_entity.id
_entity.type
_entity.pdbx_description
1 polymer ?
#
loop_
_entity_poly.entity_id
_entity_poly.type
_entity_poly.pdbx_seq_one_letter_code
_entity_poly.pdbx_strand_id
1 'polypeptide(L)'
;ERCTEGVPYFDEQMMDAGFVVVGNSSLHDSHTDTWFRVYWHEHLKLAGTVVGISATNQPDLTYCEFSQKFVDGRWLNVLNGNRPEAYPPLPIKQSFQFPKVMVVEQLLSLHAQLRQCLKGDSRPVDYQAEQGFAEITAFLREESDALLAKGLVKPEIDPDGKRSLTLYGAFVMTWRSVWPGRVIVLALKRRDAMRVIAGG
;
A
#
# COMPACT_ATOMS: atom_id res chain seq x y z
N GLU A 1 21.16 -1.15 -6.57
CA GLU A 1 20.97 -0.65 -7.97
C GLU A 1 19.91 -1.42 -8.76
N ARG A 2 19.62 -2.71 -8.47
CA ARG A 2 18.64 -3.51 -9.22
C ARG A 2 17.18 -3.15 -9.00
N CYS A 3 16.81 -2.63 -7.86
CA CYS A 3 15.41 -2.28 -7.52
C CYS A 3 14.81 -1.11 -8.30
N THR A 4 15.60 -0.42 -9.15
CA THR A 4 15.20 0.85 -9.75
C THR A 4 14.75 0.74 -11.22
N GLU A 5 14.81 -0.42 -11.85
CA GLU A 5 14.54 -0.55 -13.31
C GLU A 5 13.13 -0.12 -13.73
N GLY A 6 12.11 -0.34 -12.89
CA GLY A 6 10.74 0.08 -13.17
C GLY A 6 10.37 1.49 -12.68
N VAL A 7 11.26 2.13 -11.92
CA VAL A 7 11.00 3.43 -11.29
C VAL A 7 10.91 4.56 -12.31
N PRO A 8 11.82 4.69 -13.29
CA PRO A 8 11.73 5.76 -14.28
C PRO A 8 10.40 5.75 -15.04
N TYR A 9 9.86 4.56 -15.32
CA TYR A 9 8.58 4.41 -16.00
C TYR A 9 7.42 5.01 -15.21
N PHE A 10 7.38 4.79 -13.89
CA PHE A 10 6.34 5.38 -13.04
C PHE A 10 6.64 6.84 -12.68
N ASP A 11 7.92 7.24 -12.56
CA ASP A 11 8.33 8.62 -12.26
C ASP A 11 7.75 9.62 -13.26
N GLU A 12 7.98 9.35 -14.55
CA GLU A 12 7.48 10.20 -15.63
C GLU A 12 5.95 10.32 -15.55
N GLN A 13 5.25 9.21 -15.44
CA GLN A 13 3.79 9.21 -15.37
C GLN A 13 3.24 9.90 -14.11
N MET A 14 3.93 9.79 -12.96
CA MET A 14 3.54 10.47 -11.73
C MET A 14 3.67 11.99 -11.89
N MET A 15 4.78 12.46 -12.46
CA MET A 15 4.99 13.90 -12.70
C MET A 15 3.99 14.45 -13.71
N ASP A 16 3.72 13.72 -14.81
CA ASP A 16 2.72 14.09 -15.81
C ASP A 16 1.30 14.16 -15.22
N ALA A 17 1.00 13.31 -14.24
CA ALA A 17 -0.26 13.35 -13.50
C ALA A 17 -0.33 14.43 -12.41
N GLY A 18 0.70 15.28 -12.30
CA GLY A 18 0.71 16.44 -11.38
C GLY A 18 1.20 16.15 -9.97
N PHE A 19 1.85 15.00 -9.76
CA PHE A 19 2.50 14.70 -8.49
C PHE A 19 3.89 15.34 -8.41
N VAL A 20 4.28 15.72 -7.20
CA VAL A 20 5.63 16.18 -6.88
C VAL A 20 6.34 15.16 -5.98
N VAL A 21 7.64 14.98 -6.19
CA VAL A 21 8.45 14.08 -5.36
C VAL A 21 8.63 14.69 -3.97
N VAL A 22 8.27 13.95 -2.93
CA VAL A 22 8.49 14.33 -1.53
C VAL A 22 9.81 13.79 -1.01
N GLY A 23 10.15 12.54 -1.38
CA GLY A 23 11.42 11.94 -0.96
C GLY A 23 11.53 10.46 -1.31
N ASN A 24 12.68 9.90 -0.97
CA ASN A 24 13.00 8.50 -1.17
C ASN A 24 13.38 7.85 0.16
N SER A 25 13.14 6.56 0.29
CA SER A 25 13.66 5.76 1.39
C SER A 25 13.96 4.34 0.92
N SER A 26 14.78 3.63 1.66
CA SER A 26 15.09 2.22 1.42
C SER A 26 15.06 1.46 2.73
N LEU A 27 14.58 0.23 2.65
CA LEU A 27 14.61 -0.73 3.75
C LEU A 27 15.42 -1.93 3.29
N HIS A 28 16.46 -2.24 4.04
CA HIS A 28 17.27 -3.43 3.83
C HIS A 28 16.90 -4.46 4.89
N ASP A 29 16.48 -5.63 4.46
CA ASP A 29 16.21 -6.77 5.33
C ASP A 29 17.11 -7.94 4.89
N SER A 30 17.25 -8.97 5.73
CA SER A 30 18.15 -10.12 5.48
C SER A 30 17.89 -10.82 4.13
N HIS A 31 16.68 -10.69 3.56
CA HIS A 31 16.27 -11.39 2.34
C HIS A 31 15.63 -10.50 1.28
N THR A 32 15.36 -9.22 1.58
CA THR A 32 14.69 -8.29 0.68
C THR A 32 15.26 -6.90 0.80
N ASP A 33 15.54 -6.30 -0.35
CA ASP A 33 15.78 -4.87 -0.47
C ASP A 33 14.51 -4.22 -0.99
N THR A 34 13.97 -3.27 -0.24
CA THR A 34 12.82 -2.48 -0.65
C THR A 34 13.24 -1.03 -0.79
N TRP A 35 12.92 -0.47 -1.93
CA TRP A 35 13.11 0.94 -2.21
C TRP A 35 11.74 1.56 -2.50
N PHE A 36 11.51 2.79 -2.04
CA PHE A 36 10.29 3.51 -2.32
C PHE A 36 10.54 5.00 -2.49
N ARG A 37 9.79 5.59 -3.40
CA ARG A 37 9.71 7.03 -3.63
C ARG A 37 8.30 7.48 -3.34
N VAL A 38 8.19 8.53 -2.53
CA VAL A 38 6.91 9.12 -2.12
C VAL A 38 6.66 10.38 -2.93
N TYR A 39 5.44 10.53 -3.39
CA TYR A 39 4.93 11.66 -4.14
C TYR A 39 3.71 12.23 -3.45
N TRP A 40 3.44 13.50 -3.69
CA TRP A 40 2.27 14.19 -3.21
C TRP A 40 1.56 14.93 -4.34
N HIS A 41 0.23 14.84 -4.38
CA HIS A 41 -0.62 15.60 -5.29
C HIS A 41 -1.45 16.59 -4.51
N GLU A 42 -1.08 17.88 -4.56
CA GLU A 42 -1.64 18.94 -3.73
C GLU A 42 -3.16 19.09 -3.89
N HIS A 43 -3.66 19.16 -5.13
CA HIS A 43 -5.10 19.36 -5.37
C HIS A 43 -5.96 18.15 -5.00
N LEU A 44 -5.45 16.95 -5.16
CA LEU A 44 -6.17 15.71 -4.83
C LEU A 44 -6.03 15.34 -3.36
N LYS A 45 -5.09 15.94 -2.63
CA LYS A 45 -4.69 15.55 -1.26
C LYS A 45 -4.42 14.05 -1.20
N LEU A 46 -3.54 13.59 -2.10
CA LEU A 46 -3.29 12.19 -2.39
C LEU A 46 -1.80 11.90 -2.36
N ALA A 47 -1.40 10.91 -1.58
CA ALA A 47 -0.05 10.38 -1.63
C ALA A 47 0.06 9.30 -2.72
N GLY A 48 1.12 9.38 -3.51
CA GLY A 48 1.54 8.34 -4.43
C GLY A 48 2.83 7.70 -3.93
N THR A 49 2.99 6.41 -4.12
CA THR A 49 4.24 5.71 -3.77
C THR A 49 4.60 4.75 -4.89
N VAL A 50 5.83 4.84 -5.38
CA VAL A 50 6.42 3.82 -6.24
C VAL A 50 7.33 2.96 -5.39
N VAL A 51 7.08 1.66 -5.39
CA VAL A 51 7.77 0.67 -4.56
C VAL A 51 8.51 -0.30 -5.45
N GLY A 52 9.81 -0.47 -5.23
CA GLY A 52 10.64 -1.51 -5.82
C GLY A 52 11.05 -2.51 -4.75
N ILE A 53 10.87 -3.79 -4.99
CA ILE A 53 11.25 -4.88 -4.09
C ILE A 53 12.13 -5.84 -4.85
N SER A 54 13.35 -6.06 -4.36
CA SER A 54 14.26 -7.11 -4.82
C SER A 54 14.42 -8.15 -3.72
N ALA A 55 14.28 -9.41 -4.07
CA ALA A 55 14.41 -10.52 -3.13
C ALA A 55 15.31 -11.60 -3.72
N THR A 56 16.08 -12.28 -2.87
CA THR A 56 16.94 -13.38 -3.28
C THR A 56 16.12 -14.48 -3.96
N ASN A 57 16.52 -14.86 -5.17
CA ASN A 57 15.89 -15.91 -5.98
C ASN A 57 14.43 -15.62 -6.41
N GLN A 58 14.00 -14.36 -6.44
CA GLN A 58 12.71 -13.96 -6.98
C GLN A 58 12.89 -12.82 -7.99
N PRO A 59 12.01 -12.71 -9.01
CA PRO A 59 12.02 -11.55 -9.89
C PRO A 59 11.73 -10.27 -9.10
N ASP A 60 12.40 -9.20 -9.48
CA ASP A 60 12.15 -7.88 -8.95
C ASP A 60 10.70 -7.46 -9.21
N LEU A 61 10.12 -6.77 -8.26
CA LEU A 61 8.77 -6.26 -8.32
C LEU A 61 8.79 -4.75 -8.20
N THR A 62 8.20 -4.07 -9.18
CA THR A 62 7.93 -2.64 -9.10
C THR A 62 6.44 -2.41 -9.26
N TYR A 63 5.86 -1.57 -8.39
CA TYR A 63 4.45 -1.21 -8.44
C TYR A 63 4.22 0.20 -7.94
N CYS A 64 3.05 0.74 -8.28
CA CYS A 64 2.56 2.03 -7.84
C CYS A 64 1.39 1.84 -6.88
N GLU A 65 1.30 2.70 -5.86
CA GLU A 65 0.24 2.74 -4.87
C GLU A 65 -0.22 4.18 -4.65
N PHE A 66 -1.53 4.38 -4.58
CA PHE A 66 -2.16 5.61 -4.14
C PHE A 66 -2.80 5.43 -2.78
N SER A 67 -2.49 6.34 -1.85
CA SER A 67 -2.96 6.31 -0.48
C SER A 67 -3.61 7.63 -0.10
N GLN A 68 -4.86 7.60 0.34
CA GLN A 68 -5.59 8.78 0.78
C GLN A 68 -6.19 8.57 2.17
N LYS A 69 -5.89 9.50 3.07
CA LYS A 69 -6.47 9.57 4.41
C LYS A 69 -7.73 10.42 4.39
N PHE A 70 -8.76 9.99 5.11
CA PHE A 70 -10.00 10.73 5.28
C PHE A 70 -10.15 11.27 6.69
N VAL A 71 -10.99 12.31 6.85
CA VAL A 71 -11.24 12.97 8.12
C VAL A 71 -11.84 12.05 9.19
N ASP A 72 -12.47 10.94 8.78
CA ASP A 72 -12.98 9.90 9.69
C ASP A 72 -11.91 8.88 10.11
N GLY A 73 -10.64 9.12 9.78
CA GLY A 73 -9.49 8.27 10.14
C GLY A 73 -9.26 7.07 9.22
N ARG A 74 -10.13 6.83 8.23
CA ARG A 74 -9.93 5.74 7.28
C ARG A 74 -8.91 6.08 6.20
N TRP A 75 -8.34 5.03 5.62
CA TRP A 75 -7.45 5.09 4.48
C TRP A 75 -8.03 4.32 3.29
N LEU A 76 -7.90 4.89 2.10
CA LEU A 76 -8.11 4.22 0.84
C LEU A 76 -6.76 4.00 0.16
N ASN A 77 -6.43 2.74 -0.10
CA ASN A 77 -5.24 2.37 -0.84
C ASN A 77 -5.63 1.70 -2.15
N VAL A 78 -5.07 2.16 -3.26
CA VAL A 78 -5.27 1.57 -4.59
C VAL A 78 -3.91 1.33 -5.22
N LEU A 79 -3.61 0.08 -5.55
CA LEU A 79 -2.29 -0.31 -6.04
C LEU A 79 -2.36 -1.30 -7.20
N ASN A 80 -1.30 -1.34 -8.00
CA ASN A 80 -1.15 -2.31 -9.08
C ASN A 80 -0.19 -3.47 -8.74
N GLY A 81 0.22 -3.60 -7.48
CA GLY A 81 1.02 -4.73 -7.02
C GLY A 81 0.32 -6.07 -7.26
N ASN A 82 1.07 -7.08 -7.64
CA ASN A 82 0.57 -8.42 -7.94
C ASN A 82 0.72 -9.40 -6.76
N ARG A 83 1.24 -8.94 -5.62
CA ARG A 83 1.34 -9.73 -4.38
C ARG A 83 0.23 -9.30 -3.42
N PRO A 84 -0.47 -10.24 -2.76
CA PRO A 84 -1.43 -9.87 -1.74
C PRO A 84 -0.70 -9.22 -0.56
N GLU A 85 -1.36 -8.31 0.12
CA GLU A 85 -0.86 -7.80 1.40
C GLU A 85 -0.62 -8.96 2.36
N ALA A 86 0.50 -8.92 3.06
CA ALA A 86 0.93 -9.99 3.97
C ALA A 86 -0.10 -10.22 5.09
N TYR A 87 -0.74 -9.15 5.55
CA TYR A 87 -1.70 -9.19 6.65
C TYR A 87 -3.15 -9.11 6.17
N PRO A 88 -4.11 -9.58 6.98
CA PRO A 88 -5.53 -9.43 6.68
C PRO A 88 -5.95 -7.96 6.73
N PRO A 89 -7.06 -7.61 6.06
CA PRO A 89 -7.59 -6.24 6.06
C PRO A 89 -7.79 -5.69 7.47
N LEU A 90 -7.43 -4.43 7.65
CA LEU A 90 -7.66 -3.69 8.87
C LEU A 90 -8.90 -2.79 8.72
N PRO A 91 -9.66 -2.52 9.80
CA PRO A 91 -10.84 -1.65 9.73
C PRO A 91 -10.54 -0.25 9.23
N ILE A 92 -9.35 0.26 9.55
CA ILE A 92 -8.88 1.60 9.17
C ILE A 92 -8.39 1.69 7.71
N LYS A 93 -8.17 0.55 7.03
CA LYS A 93 -7.56 0.50 5.69
C LYS A 93 -8.43 -0.27 4.72
N GLN A 94 -8.93 0.40 3.71
CA GLN A 94 -9.54 -0.22 2.55
C GLN A 94 -8.54 -0.26 1.41
N SER A 95 -8.15 -1.46 1.00
CA SER A 95 -7.10 -1.67 0.00
C SER A 95 -7.61 -2.48 -1.18
N PHE A 96 -7.43 -1.93 -2.39
CA PHE A 96 -7.86 -2.53 -3.65
C PHE A 96 -6.67 -2.73 -4.58
N GLN A 97 -6.59 -3.89 -5.23
CA GLN A 97 -5.47 -4.29 -6.07
C GLN A 97 -5.90 -4.52 -7.52
N PHE A 98 -5.19 -3.87 -8.45
CA PHE A 98 -5.42 -3.95 -9.89
C PHE A 98 -4.12 -4.32 -10.64
N PRO A 99 -3.61 -5.57 -10.52
CA PRO A 99 -2.28 -5.95 -11.00
C PRO A 99 -2.05 -5.80 -12.51
N LYS A 100 -3.13 -5.63 -13.29
CA LYS A 100 -3.05 -5.47 -14.75
C LYS A 100 -3.05 -4.00 -15.19
N VAL A 101 -3.22 -3.08 -14.27
CA VAL A 101 -3.28 -1.64 -14.55
C VAL A 101 -1.88 -1.07 -14.34
N MET A 102 -1.13 -0.91 -15.43
CA MET A 102 0.25 -0.42 -15.38
C MET A 102 0.36 1.09 -15.67
N VAL A 103 -0.71 1.72 -16.11
CA VAL A 103 -0.76 3.16 -16.40
C VAL A 103 -1.25 3.91 -15.17
N VAL A 104 -0.46 4.90 -14.72
CA VAL A 104 -0.74 5.70 -13.52
C VAL A 104 -2.08 6.41 -13.60
N GLU A 105 -2.41 7.02 -14.75
CA GLU A 105 -3.68 7.74 -14.95
C GLU A 105 -4.89 6.81 -14.81
N GLN A 106 -4.81 5.57 -15.32
CA GLN A 106 -5.87 4.58 -15.17
C GLN A 106 -6.04 4.16 -13.70
N LEU A 107 -4.94 3.98 -12.98
CA LEU A 107 -4.97 3.64 -11.56
C LEU A 107 -5.55 4.80 -10.73
N LEU A 108 -5.22 6.04 -11.08
CA LEU A 108 -5.76 7.25 -10.48
C LEU A 108 -7.26 7.39 -10.73
N SER A 109 -7.73 7.08 -11.94
CA SER A 109 -9.16 7.05 -12.28
C SER A 109 -9.91 6.02 -11.42
N LEU A 110 -9.35 4.82 -11.25
CA LEU A 110 -9.92 3.79 -10.36
C LEU A 110 -9.96 4.25 -8.90
N HIS A 111 -8.91 4.93 -8.43
CA HIS A 111 -8.90 5.52 -7.09
C HIS A 111 -10.06 6.53 -6.93
N ALA A 112 -10.25 7.42 -7.90
CA ALA A 112 -11.32 8.42 -7.86
C ALA A 112 -12.71 7.76 -7.85
N GLN A 113 -12.94 6.72 -8.67
CA GLN A 113 -14.19 5.95 -8.68
C GLN A 113 -14.45 5.26 -7.34
N LEU A 114 -13.45 4.56 -6.80
CA LEU A 114 -13.57 3.87 -5.52
C LEU A 114 -13.86 4.84 -4.38
N ARG A 115 -13.22 6.01 -4.38
CA ARG A 115 -13.48 7.07 -3.40
C ARG A 115 -14.94 7.50 -3.41
N GLN A 116 -15.55 7.68 -4.59
CA GLN A 116 -16.97 8.07 -4.71
C GLN A 116 -17.93 6.99 -4.18
N CYS A 117 -17.52 5.72 -4.25
CA CYS A 117 -18.30 4.59 -3.76
C CYS A 117 -18.12 4.31 -2.25
N LEU A 118 -17.21 5.01 -1.57
CA LEU A 118 -16.99 4.81 -0.14
C LEU A 118 -18.17 5.35 0.67
N LYS A 119 -18.58 4.55 1.65
CA LYS A 119 -19.58 4.97 2.66
C LYS A 119 -18.88 5.79 3.75
N GLY A 120 -19.53 6.83 4.25
CA GLY A 120 -19.03 7.67 5.32
C GLY A 120 -18.41 8.98 4.81
N ASP A 121 -17.65 9.67 5.67
CA ASP A 121 -17.02 10.94 5.32
C ASP A 121 -15.74 10.70 4.53
N SER A 122 -15.84 10.81 3.20
CA SER A 122 -14.73 10.64 2.26
C SER A 122 -14.03 11.96 1.92
N ARG A 123 -14.14 12.99 2.79
CA ARG A 123 -13.32 14.20 2.65
C ARG A 123 -11.86 13.88 2.96
N PRO A 124 -10.91 14.19 2.05
CA PRO A 124 -9.49 14.00 2.32
C PRO A 124 -9.03 14.86 3.49
N VAL A 125 -8.10 14.34 4.27
CA VAL A 125 -7.36 15.15 5.23
C VAL A 125 -6.44 16.08 4.44
N ASP A 126 -6.47 17.36 4.79
CA ASP A 126 -5.57 18.35 4.22
C ASP A 126 -4.30 18.45 5.06
N TYR A 127 -3.18 17.98 4.51
CA TYR A 127 -1.86 18.13 5.12
C TYR A 127 -0.83 18.53 4.06
N GLN A 128 0.23 19.17 4.48
CA GLN A 128 1.31 19.62 3.58
C GLN A 128 2.21 18.44 3.20
N ALA A 129 2.85 18.53 2.03
CA ALA A 129 3.75 17.50 1.52
C ALA A 129 4.85 17.10 2.53
N GLU A 130 5.37 18.06 3.29
CA GLU A 130 6.40 17.86 4.31
C GLU A 130 5.90 17.00 5.48
N GLN A 131 4.59 17.00 5.73
CA GLN A 131 3.94 16.17 6.76
C GLN A 131 3.71 14.74 6.29
N GLY A 132 3.84 14.47 4.99
CA GLY A 132 3.53 13.16 4.38
C GLY A 132 4.29 11.99 5.02
N PHE A 133 5.57 12.17 5.34
CA PHE A 133 6.34 11.14 6.04
C PHE A 133 5.86 10.90 7.49
N ALA A 134 5.48 11.97 8.19
CA ALA A 134 4.94 11.86 9.54
C ALA A 134 3.59 11.13 9.53
N GLU A 135 2.73 11.42 8.56
CA GLU A 135 1.44 10.75 8.38
C GLU A 135 1.61 9.26 8.01
N ILE A 136 2.54 8.93 7.11
CA ILE A 136 2.87 7.54 6.79
C ILE A 136 3.40 6.82 8.03
N THR A 137 4.27 7.45 8.81
CA THR A 137 4.82 6.86 10.04
C THR A 137 3.72 6.63 11.08
N ALA A 138 2.80 7.60 11.25
CA ALA A 138 1.65 7.46 12.13
C ALA A 138 0.75 6.29 11.69
N PHE A 139 0.47 6.18 10.39
CA PHE A 139 -0.30 5.08 9.82
C PHE A 139 0.36 3.71 10.07
N LEU A 140 1.67 3.59 9.86
CA LEU A 140 2.39 2.34 10.11
C LEU A 140 2.34 1.92 11.60
N ARG A 141 2.34 2.88 12.52
CA ARG A 141 2.15 2.61 13.95
C ARG A 141 0.73 2.11 14.24
N GLU A 142 -0.30 2.79 13.72
CA GLU A 142 -1.70 2.35 13.85
C GLU A 142 -1.91 0.95 13.25
N GLU A 143 -1.28 0.68 12.09
CA GLU A 143 -1.30 -0.66 11.48
C GLU A 143 -0.63 -1.70 12.40
N SER A 144 0.54 -1.40 12.96
CA SER A 144 1.26 -2.27 13.90
C SER A 144 0.43 -2.57 15.16
N ASP A 145 -0.24 -1.56 15.72
CA ASP A 145 -1.09 -1.73 16.91
C ASP A 145 -2.36 -2.54 16.60
N ALA A 146 -2.94 -2.37 15.41
CA ALA A 146 -4.06 -3.19 14.95
C ALA A 146 -3.65 -4.65 14.71
N LEU A 147 -2.43 -4.91 14.23
CA LEU A 147 -1.89 -6.26 14.08
C LEU A 147 -1.64 -6.92 15.45
N LEU A 148 -1.16 -6.14 16.44
CA LEU A 148 -1.01 -6.59 17.83
C LEU A 148 -2.35 -6.97 18.43
N ALA A 149 -3.37 -6.12 18.29
CA ALA A 149 -4.71 -6.38 18.76
C ALA A 149 -5.35 -7.65 18.16
N LYS A 150 -4.95 -8.02 16.93
CA LYS A 150 -5.34 -9.26 16.26
C LYS A 150 -4.47 -10.47 16.64
N GLY A 151 -3.46 -10.30 17.48
CA GLY A 151 -2.54 -11.37 17.88
C GLY A 151 -1.62 -11.86 16.77
N LEU A 152 -1.42 -11.07 15.73
CA LEU A 152 -0.56 -11.43 14.57
C LEU A 152 0.92 -11.14 14.84
N VAL A 153 1.20 -10.14 15.67
CA VAL A 153 2.55 -9.78 16.10
C VAL A 153 2.67 -9.83 17.61
N LYS A 154 3.87 -9.98 18.13
CA LYS A 154 4.17 -9.98 19.56
C LYS A 154 4.19 -8.55 20.12
N PRO A 155 3.94 -8.35 21.42
CA PRO A 155 3.98 -7.03 22.04
C PRO A 155 5.40 -6.46 22.13
N GLU A 156 6.43 -7.31 22.18
CA GLU A 156 7.82 -6.90 22.28
C GLU A 156 8.27 -6.21 20.99
N ILE A 157 8.95 -5.09 21.14
CA ILE A 157 9.58 -4.35 20.05
C ILE A 157 11.06 -4.67 20.11
N ASP A 158 11.64 -5.11 19.00
CA ASP A 158 13.07 -5.39 18.88
C ASP A 158 13.89 -4.07 18.80
N PRO A 159 15.23 -4.15 18.89
CA PRO A 159 16.10 -2.96 18.81
C PRO A 159 15.92 -2.14 17.52
N ASP A 160 15.46 -2.77 16.44
CA ASP A 160 15.21 -2.13 15.15
C ASP A 160 13.80 -1.48 15.07
N GLY A 161 13.05 -1.49 16.18
CA GLY A 161 11.71 -0.91 16.26
C GLY A 161 10.61 -1.77 15.65
N LYS A 162 10.89 -3.05 15.36
CA LYS A 162 9.96 -3.99 14.73
C LYS A 162 9.35 -4.94 15.75
N ARG A 163 8.16 -5.45 15.45
CA ARG A 163 7.50 -6.52 16.21
C ARG A 163 7.66 -7.85 15.48
N SER A 164 8.09 -8.87 16.19
CA SER A 164 8.17 -10.24 15.67
C SER A 164 6.78 -10.84 15.48
N LEU A 165 6.64 -11.75 14.51
CA LEU A 165 5.40 -12.49 14.29
C LEU A 165 5.11 -13.45 15.44
N THR A 166 3.82 -13.62 15.77
CA THR A 166 3.37 -14.81 16.51
C THR A 166 3.34 -16.03 15.57
N LEU A 167 3.22 -17.24 16.12
CA LEU A 167 3.01 -18.45 15.30
C LEU A 167 1.76 -18.33 14.42
N TYR A 168 0.69 -17.75 14.97
CA TYR A 168 -0.54 -17.49 14.21
C TYR A 168 -0.30 -16.46 13.10
N GLY A 169 0.41 -15.37 13.40
CA GLY A 169 0.79 -14.36 12.40
C GLY A 169 1.63 -14.94 11.27
N ALA A 170 2.62 -15.77 11.61
CA ALA A 170 3.46 -16.46 10.63
C ALA A 170 2.64 -17.41 9.74
N PHE A 171 1.71 -18.17 10.32
CA PHE A 171 0.80 -19.02 9.55
C PHE A 171 -0.08 -18.21 8.59
N VAL A 172 -0.73 -17.16 9.07
CA VAL A 172 -1.60 -16.29 8.26
C VAL A 172 -0.83 -15.65 7.12
N MET A 173 0.35 -15.11 7.40
CA MET A 173 1.20 -14.47 6.39
C MET A 173 1.66 -15.48 5.34
N THR A 174 2.11 -16.67 5.75
CA THR A 174 2.53 -17.73 4.84
C THR A 174 1.37 -18.19 3.97
N TRP A 175 0.19 -18.47 4.56
CA TRP A 175 -1.00 -18.86 3.82
C TRP A 175 -1.37 -17.84 2.72
N ARG A 176 -1.33 -16.55 3.05
CA ARG A 176 -1.66 -15.49 2.09
C ARG A 176 -0.62 -15.31 0.99
N SER A 177 0.61 -15.74 1.21
CA SER A 177 1.74 -15.57 0.29
C SER A 177 1.96 -16.75 -0.65
N VAL A 178 1.51 -17.97 -0.27
CA VAL A 178 1.71 -19.19 -1.05
C VAL A 178 0.42 -19.68 -1.72
N TRP A 179 0.58 -20.55 -2.71
CA TRP A 179 -0.57 -21.25 -3.32
C TRP A 179 -1.17 -22.28 -2.33
N PRO A 180 -2.50 -22.44 -2.23
CA PRO A 180 -3.57 -21.75 -2.98
C PRO A 180 -4.04 -20.44 -2.35
N GLY A 181 -3.63 -20.10 -1.13
CA GLY A 181 -4.09 -18.96 -0.37
C GLY A 181 -3.91 -17.63 -1.11
N ARG A 182 -2.74 -17.43 -1.73
CA ARG A 182 -2.45 -16.24 -2.56
C ARG A 182 -3.50 -16.01 -3.65
N VAL A 183 -3.85 -17.07 -4.39
CA VAL A 183 -4.80 -16.97 -5.51
C VAL A 183 -6.19 -16.62 -5.00
N ILE A 184 -6.61 -17.26 -3.89
CA ILE A 184 -7.91 -17.02 -3.27
C ILE A 184 -8.01 -15.57 -2.78
N VAL A 185 -6.99 -15.07 -2.07
CA VAL A 185 -6.96 -13.70 -1.53
C VAL A 185 -7.03 -12.66 -2.64
N LEU A 186 -6.25 -12.82 -3.72
CA LEU A 186 -6.27 -11.90 -4.85
C LEU A 186 -7.62 -11.93 -5.59
N ALA A 187 -8.22 -13.11 -5.77
CA ALA A 187 -9.54 -13.26 -6.40
C ALA A 187 -10.64 -12.58 -5.58
N LEU A 188 -10.62 -12.76 -4.25
CA LEU A 188 -11.57 -12.11 -3.34
C LEU A 188 -11.43 -10.59 -3.37
N LYS A 189 -10.20 -10.06 -3.26
CA LYS A 189 -9.95 -8.61 -3.34
C LYS A 189 -10.42 -8.00 -4.66
N ARG A 190 -10.14 -8.67 -5.77
CA ARG A 190 -10.61 -8.23 -7.10
C ARG A 190 -12.13 -8.21 -7.18
N ARG A 191 -12.80 -9.26 -6.68
CA ARG A 191 -14.27 -9.34 -6.64
C ARG A 191 -14.86 -8.19 -5.80
N ASP A 192 -14.25 -7.89 -4.66
CA ASP A 192 -14.74 -6.84 -3.77
C ASP A 192 -14.53 -5.45 -4.39
N ALA A 193 -13.40 -5.20 -5.06
CA ALA A 193 -13.18 -3.97 -5.82
C ALA A 193 -14.23 -3.78 -6.93
N MET A 194 -14.48 -4.82 -7.72
CA MET A 194 -15.50 -4.78 -8.79
C MET A 194 -16.91 -4.57 -8.25
N ARG A 195 -17.24 -5.14 -7.08
CA ARG A 195 -18.55 -4.92 -6.44
C ARG A 195 -18.73 -3.49 -5.98
N VAL A 196 -17.70 -2.89 -5.39
CA VAL A 196 -17.73 -1.49 -4.95
C VAL A 196 -17.95 -0.57 -6.16
N ILE A 197 -17.22 -0.78 -7.26
CA ILE A 197 -17.36 0.02 -8.48
C ILE A 197 -18.73 -0.17 -9.14
N ALA A 198 -19.29 -1.39 -9.16
CA ALA A 198 -20.56 -1.70 -9.79
C ALA A 198 -21.79 -1.32 -8.95
N GLY A 199 -21.64 -1.16 -7.65
CA GLY A 199 -22.72 -0.82 -6.71
C GLY A 199 -22.82 0.65 -6.33
N GLY A 200 -21.91 1.50 -6.83
CA GLY A 200 -21.93 2.96 -6.73
C GLY A 200 -22.53 3.56 -7.98
#